data_afe1a768997633246de0a7c9dbac781a
#
_entry.id   afe1a768997633246de0a7c9dbac781a
#
_cell.length_a   1.000
_cell.length_b   1.000
_cell.length_c   1.000
_cell.angle_alpha   90.00
_cell.angle_beta   90.00
_cell.angle_gamma   90.00
#
_symmetry.space_group_name_H-M   'P 1'
#
loop_
_entity.id
_entity.type
_entity.pdbx_description
1 polymer ?
#
loop_
_entity_poly.entity_id
_entity_poly.type
_entity_poly.pdbx_seq_one_letter_code
_entity_poly.pdbx_strand_id
1 'polypeptide(L)'
;MDDPRQIQLFEEDAGEISPPEEHLYLGTCGWSYADWEGTLYPPGTTSAGRLAEYVKHFATVEIDSTFYGTPRRKTVERWRKVAPHGFLFAAKFPHFITHERNLVDSRSEAEGFVRTMQALEDRLGPLLLQLPPDFTVEGMEVLSAFLRELPDGPRYAVEVRHKSWIGSDLPELLRERGAALTLVDYPRMPRLEEATTDFAYIRWLGSRREFPSGHTYLKKDRDDELLWWAGVVDRFLKEGKTVFAYANNHYQNHSPSTVEQFLEIRRGERG
;
A
#
# COMPACT_ATOMS: atom_id res chain seq x y z
N MET A 1 -15.20 -16.93 26.02
CA MET A 1 -14.26 -16.75 27.15
C MET A 1 -12.89 -16.97 26.55
N ASP A 2 -12.14 -15.91 26.34
CA ASP A 2 -10.79 -16.00 25.77
C ASP A 2 -9.84 -16.49 26.85
N ASP A 3 -9.04 -17.52 26.54
CA ASP A 3 -8.07 -18.13 27.47
C ASP A 3 -6.99 -17.07 27.77
N PRO A 4 -6.78 -16.69 29.06
CA PRO A 4 -5.78 -15.69 29.44
C PRO A 4 -4.36 -16.07 29.03
N ARG A 5 -4.08 -17.35 28.76
CA ARG A 5 -2.77 -17.84 28.30
C ARG A 5 -2.47 -17.51 26.84
N GLN A 6 -3.50 -17.20 26.01
CA GLN A 6 -3.27 -16.70 24.65
C GLN A 6 -2.85 -15.23 24.60
N ILE A 7 -3.17 -14.47 25.63
CA ILE A 7 -2.80 -13.04 25.71
C ILE A 7 -1.32 -12.87 26.11
N GLN A 8 -0.79 -13.78 26.93
CA GLN A 8 0.60 -13.72 27.41
C GLN A 8 1.65 -14.11 26.35
N LEU A 9 1.26 -14.83 25.28
CA LEU A 9 2.17 -15.20 24.17
C LEU A 9 2.44 -14.04 23.19
N PHE A 10 1.74 -12.90 23.32
CA PHE A 10 1.89 -11.74 22.44
C PHE A 10 2.61 -10.55 23.10
N GLU A 11 3.03 -10.67 24.35
CA GLU A 11 3.80 -9.63 25.07
C GLU A 11 5.33 -9.86 25.02
N GLU A 12 5.82 -10.94 24.42
CA GLU A 12 7.25 -11.12 24.16
C GLU A 12 7.66 -10.29 22.95
N ASP A 13 8.28 -9.14 23.25
CA ASP A 13 9.17 -8.31 22.46
C ASP A 13 9.04 -8.53 20.92
N ALA A 14 8.03 -7.94 20.31
CA ALA A 14 8.03 -7.77 18.86
C ALA A 14 9.20 -6.82 18.56
N GLY A 15 10.36 -7.39 18.22
CA GLY A 15 11.60 -6.65 17.99
C GLY A 15 11.42 -5.45 17.07
N GLU A 16 12.39 -4.58 17.05
CA GLU A 16 12.40 -3.46 16.12
C GLU A 16 12.61 -4.00 14.69
N ILE A 17 11.74 -3.63 13.75
CA ILE A 17 11.97 -3.88 12.34
C ILE A 17 12.35 -2.57 11.66
N SER A 18 13.43 -2.61 10.91
CA SER A 18 13.86 -1.48 10.10
C SER A 18 13.55 -1.74 8.63
N PRO A 19 13.22 -0.70 7.85
CA PRO A 19 13.16 -0.82 6.40
C PRO A 19 14.52 -1.27 5.85
N PRO A 20 14.55 -1.89 4.64
CA PRO A 20 15.80 -2.38 4.04
C PRO A 20 16.85 -1.28 3.83
N GLU A 21 16.42 -0.04 3.75
CA GLU A 21 17.22 1.18 3.69
C GLU A 21 16.43 2.31 4.33
N GLU A 22 17.10 3.29 4.93
CA GLU A 22 16.45 4.46 5.53
C GLU A 22 15.53 5.12 4.50
N HIS A 23 14.31 5.41 4.90
CA HIS A 23 13.24 5.98 4.06
C HIS A 23 12.70 5.08 2.93
N LEU A 24 13.07 3.80 2.84
CA LEU A 24 12.53 2.86 1.85
C LEU A 24 11.65 1.79 2.49
N TYR A 25 10.35 1.88 2.30
CA TYR A 25 9.34 0.93 2.78
C TYR A 25 8.83 0.07 1.61
N LEU A 26 9.23 -1.20 1.59
CA LEU A 26 8.82 -2.18 0.59
C LEU A 26 7.91 -3.23 1.21
N GLY A 27 6.80 -3.51 0.55
CA GLY A 27 5.83 -4.48 1.03
C GLY A 27 4.88 -4.96 -0.07
N THR A 28 3.79 -5.55 0.34
CA THR A 28 2.79 -6.14 -0.57
C THR A 28 1.41 -5.53 -0.38
N CYS A 29 0.55 -5.66 -1.39
CA CYS A 29 -0.87 -5.35 -1.27
C CYS A 29 -1.57 -6.50 -0.54
N GLY A 30 -1.73 -6.35 0.79
CA GLY A 30 -2.27 -7.36 1.69
C GLY A 30 -1.23 -8.39 2.16
N TRP A 31 -1.60 -9.10 3.24
CA TRP A 31 -0.79 -10.16 3.84
C TRP A 31 -1.55 -11.48 4.03
N SER A 32 -2.87 -11.49 3.86
CA SER A 32 -3.69 -12.63 4.24
C SER A 32 -3.96 -13.59 3.07
N TYR A 33 -2.89 -14.09 2.45
CA TYR A 33 -2.97 -15.03 1.34
C TYR A 33 -2.60 -16.44 1.81
N ALA A 34 -3.51 -17.41 1.60
CA ALA A 34 -3.25 -18.82 1.89
C ALA A 34 -2.17 -19.41 0.96
N ASP A 35 -2.09 -18.90 -0.27
CA ASP A 35 -1.15 -19.35 -1.30
C ASP A 35 0.33 -19.09 -0.93
N TRP A 36 0.60 -18.29 0.10
CA TRP A 36 1.96 -18.02 0.57
C TRP A 36 2.44 -19.01 1.64
N GLU A 37 1.61 -19.99 1.99
CA GLU A 37 2.01 -21.08 2.88
C GLU A 37 3.05 -21.98 2.17
N GLY A 38 4.15 -22.26 2.86
CA GLY A 38 5.31 -22.97 2.31
C GLY A 38 6.28 -22.11 1.51
N THR A 39 5.96 -20.83 1.27
CA THR A 39 6.87 -19.84 0.66
C THR A 39 7.23 -18.74 1.65
N LEU A 40 6.30 -17.87 2.00
CA LEU A 40 6.50 -16.84 3.01
C LEU A 40 6.11 -17.32 4.41
N TYR A 41 5.02 -18.08 4.51
CA TYR A 41 4.51 -18.56 5.79
C TYR A 41 4.86 -20.02 6.06
N PRO A 42 5.23 -20.38 7.30
CA PRO A 42 5.36 -21.78 7.69
C PRO A 42 4.07 -22.57 7.42
N PRO A 43 4.18 -23.88 7.07
CA PRO A 43 3.02 -24.75 6.94
C PRO A 43 2.12 -24.74 8.18
N GLY A 44 0.80 -24.66 7.99
CA GLY A 44 -0.17 -24.62 9.08
C GLY A 44 -0.39 -23.23 9.70
N THR A 45 0.20 -22.17 9.13
CA THR A 45 -0.03 -20.79 9.61
C THR A 45 -1.50 -20.41 9.44
N THR A 46 -2.18 -20.15 10.55
CA THR A 46 -3.58 -19.72 10.55
C THR A 46 -3.74 -18.33 9.97
N SER A 47 -4.92 -17.98 9.45
CA SER A 47 -5.21 -16.63 8.95
C SER A 47 -4.96 -15.54 10.00
N ALA A 48 -5.21 -15.84 11.27
CA ALA A 48 -4.95 -14.93 12.39
C ALA A 48 -3.45 -14.75 12.70
N GLY A 49 -2.62 -15.76 12.41
CA GLY A 49 -1.17 -15.74 12.62
C GLY A 49 -0.38 -15.12 11.47
N ARG A 50 -0.99 -14.97 10.27
CA ARG A 50 -0.25 -14.49 9.07
C ARG A 50 0.37 -13.11 9.23
N LEU A 51 -0.28 -12.19 9.94
CA LEU A 51 0.31 -10.88 10.19
C LEU A 51 1.58 -10.98 11.03
N ALA A 52 1.58 -11.81 12.07
CA ALA A 52 2.74 -12.03 12.93
C ALA A 52 3.93 -12.65 12.18
N GLU A 53 3.65 -13.50 11.17
CA GLU A 53 4.70 -14.00 10.28
C GLU A 53 5.16 -12.93 9.28
N TYR A 54 4.21 -12.20 8.66
CA TYR A 54 4.48 -11.19 7.65
C TYR A 54 5.45 -10.09 8.14
N VAL A 55 5.25 -9.59 9.36
CA VAL A 55 6.07 -8.52 9.94
C VAL A 55 7.52 -8.92 10.23
N LYS A 56 7.85 -10.22 10.13
CA LYS A 56 9.25 -10.70 10.22
C LYS A 56 10.04 -10.49 8.93
N HIS A 57 9.34 -10.24 7.82
CA HIS A 57 9.94 -10.16 6.48
C HIS A 57 9.89 -8.75 5.88
N PHE A 58 8.86 -7.97 6.22
CA PHE A 58 8.62 -6.65 5.63
C PHE A 58 8.39 -5.60 6.71
N ALA A 59 8.83 -4.37 6.44
CA ALA A 59 8.62 -3.21 7.32
C ALA A 59 7.32 -2.46 7.05
N THR A 60 6.55 -2.85 6.03
CA THR A 60 5.28 -2.21 5.67
C THR A 60 4.35 -3.16 4.93
N VAL A 61 3.06 -2.81 4.93
CA VAL A 61 2.02 -3.48 4.12
C VAL A 61 0.95 -2.47 3.71
N GLU A 62 0.37 -2.65 2.53
CA GLU A 62 -0.86 -1.96 2.13
C GLU A 62 -2.07 -2.82 2.50
N ILE A 63 -2.93 -2.32 3.39
CA ILE A 63 -4.17 -3.02 3.77
C ILE A 63 -5.21 -2.83 2.66
N ASP A 64 -5.37 -3.81 1.81
CA ASP A 64 -6.36 -3.80 0.71
C ASP A 64 -7.76 -4.23 1.16
N SER A 65 -7.87 -4.98 2.25
CA SER A 65 -9.17 -5.40 2.80
C SER A 65 -10.06 -4.25 3.28
N THR A 66 -9.47 -3.11 3.63
CA THR A 66 -10.20 -1.88 3.98
C THR A 66 -10.99 -1.29 2.80
N PHE A 67 -10.66 -1.70 1.57
CA PHE A 67 -11.45 -1.36 0.39
C PHE A 67 -12.89 -1.86 0.47
N TYR A 68 -13.13 -3.00 1.09
CA TYR A 68 -14.48 -3.57 1.25
C TYR A 68 -15.27 -2.98 2.40
N GLY A 69 -14.65 -2.17 3.25
CA GLY A 69 -15.31 -1.45 4.34
C GLY A 69 -14.33 -1.03 5.45
N THR A 70 -14.74 -0.04 6.21
CA THR A 70 -13.98 0.42 7.38
C THR A 70 -13.91 -0.69 8.44
N PRO A 71 -12.73 -1.12 8.86
CA PRO A 71 -12.58 -2.15 9.87
C PRO A 71 -13.08 -1.65 11.24
N ARG A 72 -13.40 -2.58 12.14
CA ARG A 72 -13.68 -2.22 13.53
C ARG A 72 -12.40 -1.70 14.20
N ARG A 73 -12.51 -0.66 15.03
CA ARG A 73 -11.38 -0.08 15.76
C ARG A 73 -10.54 -1.13 16.51
N LYS A 74 -11.17 -2.09 17.19
CA LYS A 74 -10.49 -3.21 17.88
C LYS A 74 -9.63 -4.07 16.93
N THR A 75 -10.01 -4.20 15.66
CA THR A 75 -9.22 -4.92 14.65
C THR A 75 -7.94 -4.15 14.33
N VAL A 76 -8.05 -2.83 14.17
CA VAL A 76 -6.89 -1.95 13.89
C VAL A 76 -5.94 -1.91 15.09
N GLU A 77 -6.47 -1.80 16.31
CA GLU A 77 -5.68 -1.87 17.55
C GLU A 77 -4.94 -3.22 17.70
N ARG A 78 -5.58 -4.33 17.25
CA ARG A 78 -4.91 -5.63 17.22
C ARG A 78 -3.77 -5.67 16.20
N TRP A 79 -3.95 -5.10 14.99
CA TRP A 79 -2.87 -5.00 14.02
C TRP A 79 -1.68 -4.22 14.58
N ARG A 80 -1.94 -3.08 15.24
CA ARG A 80 -0.92 -2.29 15.90
C ARG A 80 -0.13 -3.09 16.95
N LYS A 81 -0.82 -3.88 17.78
CA LYS A 81 -0.18 -4.70 18.81
C LYS A 81 0.70 -5.81 18.25
N VAL A 82 0.34 -6.38 17.09
CA VAL A 82 1.11 -7.44 16.44
C VAL A 82 2.35 -6.89 15.74
N ALA A 83 2.24 -5.69 15.16
CA ALA A 83 3.34 -5.10 14.40
C ALA A 83 4.43 -4.53 15.34
N PRO A 84 5.71 -4.78 15.05
CA PRO A 84 6.84 -4.22 15.79
C PRO A 84 6.94 -2.69 15.60
N HIS A 85 7.78 -2.04 16.40
CA HIS A 85 8.13 -0.64 16.18
C HIS A 85 8.80 -0.47 14.80
N GLY A 86 8.51 0.65 14.12
CA GLY A 86 9.03 0.93 12.77
C GLY A 86 8.21 0.31 11.64
N PHE A 87 7.29 -0.63 11.92
CA PHE A 87 6.39 -1.17 10.91
C PHE A 87 5.28 -0.18 10.57
N LEU A 88 5.02 0.05 9.27
CA LEU A 88 3.99 0.98 8.82
C LEU A 88 2.88 0.29 8.02
N PHE A 89 1.63 0.62 8.34
CA PHE A 89 0.45 0.18 7.61
C PHE A 89 -0.05 1.29 6.70
N ALA A 90 0.08 1.14 5.39
CA ALA A 90 -0.75 1.90 4.46
C ALA A 90 -2.15 1.26 4.38
N ALA A 91 -3.18 2.04 4.07
CA ALA A 91 -4.53 1.51 3.97
C ALA A 91 -5.31 2.17 2.85
N LYS A 92 -6.12 1.38 2.16
CA LYS A 92 -6.94 1.85 1.04
C LYS A 92 -8.30 2.35 1.53
N PHE A 93 -8.74 3.50 1.04
CA PHE A 93 -10.10 4.01 1.32
C PHE A 93 -11.18 3.01 0.85
N PRO A 94 -12.29 2.91 1.60
CA PRO A 94 -13.41 2.05 1.24
C PRO A 94 -13.99 2.36 -0.14
N HIS A 95 -14.39 1.31 -0.88
CA HIS A 95 -14.98 1.43 -2.23
C HIS A 95 -16.29 2.24 -2.24
N PHE A 96 -17.02 2.21 -1.14
CA PHE A 96 -18.22 3.03 -0.97
C PHE A 96 -17.93 4.52 -1.20
N ILE A 97 -16.81 5.03 -0.65
CA ILE A 97 -16.39 6.43 -0.81
C ILE A 97 -15.93 6.70 -2.25
N THR A 98 -15.05 5.83 -2.75
CA THR A 98 -14.30 6.09 -4.00
C THR A 98 -15.04 5.67 -5.27
N HIS A 99 -15.79 4.54 -5.21
CA HIS A 99 -16.40 3.90 -6.38
C HIS A 99 -17.92 4.03 -6.44
N GLU A 100 -18.61 3.97 -5.29
CA GLU A 100 -20.08 4.08 -5.28
C GLU A 100 -20.53 5.55 -5.23
N ARG A 101 -19.89 6.33 -4.36
CA ARG A 101 -20.19 7.76 -4.19
C ARG A 101 -19.38 8.67 -5.10
N ASN A 102 -18.31 8.19 -5.73
CA ASN A 102 -17.39 9.02 -6.50
C ASN A 102 -16.98 10.29 -5.74
N LEU A 103 -16.67 10.13 -4.44
CA LEU A 103 -16.28 11.16 -3.47
C LEU A 103 -17.40 12.13 -3.05
N VAL A 104 -18.56 12.10 -3.71
CA VAL A 104 -19.67 13.03 -3.41
C VAL A 104 -20.34 12.64 -2.08
N ASP A 105 -20.63 13.63 -1.23
CA ASP A 105 -21.30 13.45 0.07
C ASP A 105 -20.71 12.34 0.94
N SER A 106 -19.37 12.18 0.92
CA SER A 106 -18.66 11.08 1.57
C SER A 106 -17.76 11.54 2.72
N ARG A 107 -17.85 12.82 3.13
CA ARG A 107 -17.02 13.41 4.17
C ARG A 107 -17.10 12.66 5.49
N SER A 108 -18.31 12.39 5.97
CA SER A 108 -18.53 11.71 7.27
C SER A 108 -17.90 10.32 7.30
N GLU A 109 -18.06 9.56 6.21
CA GLU A 109 -17.49 8.22 6.05
C GLU A 109 -15.96 8.26 5.95
N ALA A 110 -15.43 9.26 5.23
CA ALA A 110 -13.98 9.47 5.11
C ALA A 110 -13.36 9.84 6.46
N GLU A 111 -13.95 10.77 7.21
CA GLU A 111 -13.53 11.13 8.57
C GLU A 111 -13.61 9.91 9.52
N GLY A 112 -14.66 9.12 9.42
CA GLY A 112 -14.86 7.90 10.20
C GLY A 112 -13.78 6.84 9.91
N PHE A 113 -13.45 6.65 8.63
CA PHE A 113 -12.37 5.77 8.20
C PHE A 113 -11.02 6.26 8.73
N VAL A 114 -10.66 7.52 8.49
CA VAL A 114 -9.40 8.12 8.94
C VAL A 114 -9.26 7.99 10.45
N ARG A 115 -10.28 8.36 11.22
CA ARG A 115 -10.29 8.22 12.68
C ARG A 115 -10.09 6.78 13.15
N THR A 116 -10.64 5.82 12.42
CA THR A 116 -10.45 4.40 12.72
C THR A 116 -9.01 3.98 12.46
N MET A 117 -8.42 4.40 11.32
CA MET A 117 -7.05 4.06 10.97
C MET A 117 -6.01 4.76 11.86
N GLN A 118 -6.32 5.94 12.41
CA GLN A 118 -5.49 6.61 13.41
C GLN A 118 -5.28 5.79 14.70
N ALA A 119 -6.06 4.73 14.93
CA ALA A 119 -5.76 3.78 16.01
C ALA A 119 -4.48 2.95 15.79
N LEU A 120 -3.85 3.04 14.62
CA LEU A 120 -2.49 2.54 14.35
C LEU A 120 -1.41 3.42 15.01
N GLU A 121 -1.74 4.67 15.36
CA GLU A 121 -0.82 5.65 15.99
C GLU A 121 0.45 5.85 15.15
N ASP A 122 1.63 5.61 15.72
CA ASP A 122 2.96 5.70 15.09
C ASP A 122 3.17 4.70 13.93
N ARG A 123 2.31 3.70 13.81
CA ARG A 123 2.34 2.70 12.73
C ARG A 123 1.42 3.04 11.56
N LEU A 124 0.78 4.22 11.58
CA LEU A 124 -0.03 4.67 10.45
C LEU A 124 0.87 5.20 9.32
N GLY A 125 0.89 4.46 8.21
CA GLY A 125 1.45 4.86 6.94
C GLY A 125 0.44 5.66 6.09
N PRO A 126 0.71 5.84 4.78
CA PRO A 126 -0.18 6.61 3.90
C PRO A 126 -1.56 5.96 3.71
N LEU A 127 -2.57 6.80 3.54
CA LEU A 127 -3.94 6.40 3.20
C LEU A 127 -4.15 6.59 1.69
N LEU A 128 -4.46 5.50 0.98
CA LEU A 128 -4.60 5.47 -0.47
C LEU A 128 -6.04 5.73 -0.91
N LEU A 129 -6.26 6.82 -1.62
CA LEU A 129 -7.48 7.15 -2.33
C LEU A 129 -7.37 6.69 -3.80
N GLN A 130 -7.77 5.45 -4.09
CA GLN A 130 -7.79 4.95 -5.47
C GLN A 130 -9.14 5.21 -6.10
N LEU A 131 -9.13 5.98 -7.19
CA LEU A 131 -10.32 6.34 -7.96
C LEU A 131 -10.69 5.24 -8.98
N PRO A 132 -11.98 5.06 -9.30
CA PRO A 132 -12.40 4.06 -10.27
C PRO A 132 -11.98 4.42 -11.71
N PRO A 133 -11.98 3.44 -12.63
CA PRO A 133 -11.54 3.67 -14.00
C PRO A 133 -12.43 4.62 -14.84
N ASP A 134 -13.65 4.86 -14.41
CA ASP A 134 -14.61 5.78 -15.00
C ASP A 134 -14.61 7.19 -14.38
N PHE A 135 -13.84 7.40 -13.31
CA PHE A 135 -13.62 8.73 -12.75
C PHE A 135 -12.60 9.50 -13.58
N THR A 136 -13.10 10.35 -14.47
CA THR A 136 -12.30 11.11 -15.43
C THR A 136 -11.82 12.46 -14.86
N VAL A 137 -11.00 13.19 -15.64
CA VAL A 137 -10.50 14.52 -15.27
C VAL A 137 -11.64 15.54 -15.06
N GLU A 138 -12.82 15.30 -15.58
CA GLU A 138 -14.02 16.12 -15.32
C GLU A 138 -14.39 16.15 -13.83
N GLY A 139 -13.98 15.13 -13.06
CA GLY A 139 -14.13 15.09 -11.62
C GLY A 139 -13.08 15.86 -10.83
N MET A 140 -12.24 16.69 -11.46
CA MET A 140 -11.15 17.44 -10.79
C MET A 140 -11.66 18.29 -9.61
N GLU A 141 -12.75 19.03 -9.81
CA GLU A 141 -13.34 19.87 -8.75
C GLU A 141 -13.87 19.04 -7.58
N VAL A 142 -14.47 17.88 -7.87
CA VAL A 142 -14.96 16.95 -6.84
C VAL A 142 -13.79 16.40 -6.04
N LEU A 143 -12.70 15.98 -6.70
CA LEU A 143 -11.48 15.51 -6.05
C LEU A 143 -10.86 16.62 -5.18
N SER A 144 -10.77 17.84 -5.74
CA SER A 144 -10.23 19.01 -5.02
C SER A 144 -11.04 19.33 -3.76
N ALA A 145 -12.37 19.31 -3.86
CA ALA A 145 -13.26 19.54 -2.73
C ALA A 145 -13.10 18.45 -1.65
N PHE A 146 -13.10 17.19 -2.07
CA PHE A 146 -12.94 16.05 -1.17
C PHE A 146 -11.60 16.09 -0.41
N LEU A 147 -10.48 16.35 -1.10
CA LEU A 147 -9.16 16.46 -0.47
C LEU A 147 -9.07 17.59 0.56
N ARG A 148 -9.81 18.70 0.35
CA ARG A 148 -9.90 19.81 1.34
C ARG A 148 -10.62 19.41 2.61
N GLU A 149 -11.54 18.47 2.54
CA GLU A 149 -12.35 18.02 3.66
C GLU A 149 -11.71 16.88 4.46
N LEU A 150 -10.64 16.28 3.94
CA LEU A 150 -9.93 15.23 4.68
C LEU A 150 -9.25 15.80 5.93
N PRO A 151 -9.26 15.03 7.06
CA PRO A 151 -8.57 15.43 8.28
C PRO A 151 -7.07 15.66 8.06
N ASP A 152 -6.53 16.70 8.69
CA ASP A 152 -5.10 16.95 8.73
C ASP A 152 -4.34 15.87 9.51
N GLY A 153 -3.06 15.68 9.18
CA GLY A 153 -2.12 14.83 9.91
C GLY A 153 -1.73 13.55 9.16
N PRO A 154 -2.66 12.71 8.67
CA PRO A 154 -2.28 11.56 7.86
C PRO A 154 -1.67 11.94 6.51
N ARG A 155 -0.78 11.08 5.99
CA ARG A 155 -0.32 11.14 4.61
C ARG A 155 -1.39 10.59 3.70
N TYR A 156 -1.70 11.28 2.60
CA TYR A 156 -2.66 10.83 1.59
C TYR A 156 -1.97 10.58 0.27
N ALA A 157 -2.34 9.50 -0.41
CA ALA A 157 -1.92 9.19 -1.78
C ALA A 157 -3.16 9.04 -2.67
N VAL A 158 -3.12 9.59 -3.87
CA VAL A 158 -4.22 9.55 -4.85
C VAL A 158 -3.79 8.74 -6.06
N GLU A 159 -4.57 7.71 -6.39
CA GLU A 159 -4.36 6.87 -7.56
C GLU A 159 -5.47 7.07 -8.57
N VAL A 160 -5.12 7.53 -9.77
CA VAL A 160 -6.03 7.65 -10.91
C VAL A 160 -5.94 6.43 -11.82
N ARG A 161 -7.05 6.08 -12.47
CA ARG A 161 -7.18 4.89 -13.33
C ARG A 161 -7.68 5.20 -14.73
N HIS A 162 -7.95 6.46 -15.04
CA HIS A 162 -8.37 6.91 -16.37
C HIS A 162 -7.28 7.77 -17.03
N LYS A 163 -7.05 7.55 -18.34
CA LYS A 163 -6.00 8.25 -19.09
C LYS A 163 -6.20 9.76 -19.23
N SER A 164 -7.43 10.26 -19.07
CA SER A 164 -7.71 11.70 -19.13
C SER A 164 -6.96 12.53 -18.09
N TRP A 165 -6.48 11.87 -17.02
CA TRP A 165 -5.68 12.52 -15.97
C TRP A 165 -4.23 12.80 -16.40
N ILE A 166 -3.76 12.16 -17.48
CA ILE A 166 -2.38 12.32 -17.95
C ILE A 166 -2.24 13.66 -18.67
N GLY A 167 -1.29 14.49 -18.20
CA GLY A 167 -1.06 15.83 -18.70
C GLY A 167 -2.10 16.87 -18.25
N SER A 168 -2.91 16.55 -17.21
CA SER A 168 -3.77 17.50 -16.52
C SER A 168 -3.02 18.20 -15.37
N ASP A 169 -3.70 19.15 -14.74
CA ASP A 169 -3.21 19.90 -13.57
C ASP A 169 -3.30 19.08 -12.26
N LEU A 170 -3.46 17.74 -12.36
CA LEU A 170 -3.53 16.87 -11.19
C LEU A 170 -2.28 16.96 -10.27
N PRO A 171 -1.04 16.94 -10.79
CA PRO A 171 0.13 17.09 -9.94
C PRO A 171 0.14 18.40 -9.14
N GLU A 172 -0.28 19.51 -9.75
CA GLU A 172 -0.39 20.82 -9.12
C GLU A 172 -1.42 20.80 -7.99
N LEU A 173 -2.62 20.27 -8.28
CA LEU A 173 -3.67 20.09 -7.27
C LEU A 173 -3.16 19.27 -6.08
N LEU A 174 -2.47 18.15 -6.34
CA LEU A 174 -2.00 17.27 -5.29
C LEU A 174 -0.90 17.93 -4.44
N ARG A 175 0.02 18.71 -5.04
CA ARG A 175 1.01 19.50 -4.30
C ARG A 175 0.36 20.52 -3.38
N GLU A 176 -0.66 21.25 -3.88
CA GLU A 176 -1.41 22.21 -3.07
C GLU A 176 -2.13 21.56 -1.89
N ARG A 177 -2.51 20.29 -2.01
CA ARG A 177 -3.22 19.52 -0.98
C ARG A 177 -2.30 18.67 -0.11
N GLY A 178 -1.00 18.64 -0.39
CA GLY A 178 -0.05 17.79 0.32
C GLY A 178 -0.34 16.29 0.15
N ALA A 179 -0.91 15.90 -1.00
CA ALA A 179 -1.21 14.52 -1.33
C ALA A 179 -0.24 13.96 -2.38
N ALA A 180 0.19 12.71 -2.22
CA ALA A 180 1.08 12.07 -3.18
C ALA A 180 0.33 11.59 -4.42
N LEU A 181 0.86 11.83 -5.62
CA LEU A 181 0.46 11.11 -6.81
C LEU A 181 0.95 9.66 -6.69
N THR A 182 0.04 8.70 -6.76
CA THR A 182 0.41 7.29 -6.76
C THR A 182 0.98 6.91 -8.13
N LEU A 183 2.21 6.42 -8.13
CA LEU A 183 2.89 5.92 -9.32
C LEU A 183 2.57 4.44 -9.50
N VAL A 184 2.08 4.05 -10.68
CA VAL A 184 1.60 2.70 -10.90
C VAL A 184 2.32 1.99 -12.05
N ASP A 185 2.63 0.72 -11.86
CA ASP A 185 2.89 -0.20 -12.97
C ASP A 185 1.61 -0.99 -13.24
N TYR A 186 0.83 -0.50 -14.19
CA TYR A 186 -0.49 -1.02 -14.51
C TYR A 186 -0.73 -0.97 -16.03
N PRO A 187 -1.20 -2.06 -16.66
CA PRO A 187 -1.26 -2.17 -18.13
C PRO A 187 -2.09 -1.09 -18.85
N ARG A 188 -2.99 -0.41 -18.13
CA ARG A 188 -3.89 0.60 -18.70
C ARG A 188 -3.44 2.04 -18.48
N MET A 189 -2.37 2.25 -17.71
CA MET A 189 -1.84 3.57 -17.38
C MET A 189 -0.36 3.64 -17.75
N PRO A 190 0.14 4.80 -18.22
CA PRO A 190 1.56 5.00 -18.39
C PRO A 190 2.26 5.01 -17.02
N ARG A 191 3.52 4.60 -16.99
CA ARG A 191 4.38 4.82 -15.82
C ARG A 191 4.70 6.31 -15.74
N LEU A 192 4.44 6.87 -14.58
CA LEU A 192 4.84 8.23 -14.21
C LEU A 192 5.97 8.15 -13.19
N GLU A 193 6.75 9.20 -13.09
CA GLU A 193 7.91 9.28 -12.20
C GLU A 193 8.03 10.64 -11.51
N GLU A 194 6.89 11.28 -11.29
CA GLU A 194 6.78 12.59 -10.65
C GLU A 194 6.19 12.43 -9.24
N ALA A 195 6.97 12.82 -8.22
CA ALA A 195 6.49 12.92 -6.86
C ALA A 195 5.90 14.30 -6.57
N THR A 196 4.73 14.36 -5.93
CA THR A 196 4.03 15.61 -5.59
C THR A 196 4.20 16.02 -4.12
N THR A 197 4.87 15.18 -3.30
CA THR A 197 5.10 15.41 -1.87
C THR A 197 6.53 15.03 -1.46
N ASP A 198 6.83 15.11 -0.16
CA ASP A 198 8.06 14.62 0.48
C ASP A 198 8.13 13.09 0.56
N PHE A 199 7.07 12.39 0.11
CA PHE A 199 7.08 10.94 -0.04
C PHE A 199 6.55 10.53 -1.42
N ALA A 200 6.96 9.35 -1.88
CA ALA A 200 6.44 8.69 -3.08
C ALA A 200 5.64 7.45 -2.69
N TYR A 201 4.56 7.18 -3.42
CA TYR A 201 3.73 6.00 -3.26
C TYR A 201 3.69 5.23 -4.58
N ILE A 202 4.25 4.02 -4.60
CA ILE A 202 4.41 3.20 -5.81
C ILE A 202 3.61 1.92 -5.67
N ARG A 203 2.96 1.48 -6.75
CA ARG A 203 2.23 0.21 -6.79
C ARG A 203 2.54 -0.58 -8.05
N TRP A 204 3.06 -1.78 -7.88
CA TRP A 204 3.28 -2.76 -8.96
C TRP A 204 2.07 -3.68 -9.03
N LEU A 205 1.15 -3.40 -9.95
CA LEU A 205 -0.19 -3.95 -9.94
C LEU A 205 -0.40 -5.10 -10.93
N GLY A 206 0.16 -5.00 -12.13
CA GLY A 206 -0.01 -6.01 -13.17
C GLY A 206 -1.47 -6.22 -13.60
N SER A 207 -1.82 -7.43 -14.01
CA SER A 207 -3.13 -7.77 -14.56
C SER A 207 -3.76 -8.98 -13.87
N ARG A 208 -4.93 -8.78 -13.24
CA ARG A 208 -5.72 -9.88 -12.66
C ARG A 208 -6.12 -10.95 -13.70
N ARG A 209 -6.22 -10.57 -14.98
CA ARG A 209 -6.54 -11.53 -16.05
C ARG A 209 -5.38 -12.48 -16.32
N GLU A 210 -4.14 -12.01 -16.13
CA GLU A 210 -2.93 -12.79 -16.35
C GLU A 210 -2.70 -13.79 -15.20
N PHE A 211 -2.91 -13.34 -13.96
CA PHE A 211 -2.71 -14.15 -12.74
C PHE A 211 -3.96 -14.09 -11.85
N PRO A 212 -5.03 -14.86 -12.16
CA PRO A 212 -6.27 -14.77 -11.41
C PRO A 212 -6.23 -15.43 -10.02
N SER A 213 -5.34 -16.43 -9.82
CA SER A 213 -5.23 -17.23 -8.60
C SER A 213 -3.94 -18.07 -8.57
N GLY A 214 -3.67 -18.77 -7.48
CA GLY A 214 -2.51 -19.66 -7.32
C GLY A 214 -1.20 -18.89 -7.21
N HIS A 215 -1.16 -17.94 -6.26
CA HIS A 215 -0.06 -16.99 -6.08
C HIS A 215 1.08 -17.56 -5.24
N THR A 216 1.68 -18.66 -5.69
CA THR A 216 2.68 -19.44 -4.93
C THR A 216 4.13 -19.18 -5.35
N TYR A 217 4.38 -18.75 -6.58
CA TYR A 217 5.73 -18.48 -7.12
C TYR A 217 5.63 -17.48 -8.28
N LEU A 218 6.79 -16.89 -8.66
CA LEU A 218 6.90 -16.02 -9.83
C LEU A 218 6.59 -16.79 -11.12
N LYS A 219 5.75 -16.20 -11.98
CA LYS A 219 5.36 -16.77 -13.28
C LYS A 219 5.76 -15.91 -14.47
N LYS A 220 6.25 -14.71 -14.22
CA LYS A 220 6.64 -13.76 -15.24
C LYS A 220 7.91 -13.04 -14.84
N ASP A 221 8.82 -12.93 -15.78
CA ASP A 221 9.99 -12.08 -15.65
C ASP A 221 9.61 -10.63 -15.93
N ARG A 222 10.04 -9.73 -15.05
CA ARG A 222 9.89 -8.26 -15.15
C ARG A 222 11.15 -7.54 -14.68
N ASP A 223 12.31 -8.15 -14.93
CA ASP A 223 13.59 -7.58 -14.50
C ASP A 223 13.80 -6.18 -15.09
N ASP A 224 13.50 -5.96 -16.37
CA ASP A 224 13.62 -4.66 -17.04
C ASP A 224 12.70 -3.61 -16.39
N GLU A 225 11.45 -3.97 -16.09
CA GLU A 225 10.51 -3.07 -15.42
C GLU A 225 10.96 -2.76 -13.99
N LEU A 226 11.40 -3.76 -13.24
CA LEU A 226 11.89 -3.58 -11.89
C LEU A 226 13.20 -2.79 -11.85
N LEU A 227 14.08 -2.96 -12.82
CA LEU A 227 15.30 -2.15 -12.96
C LEU A 227 14.98 -0.67 -13.24
N TRP A 228 13.98 -0.42 -14.11
CA TRP A 228 13.51 0.96 -14.31
C TRP A 228 12.97 1.57 -13.02
N TRP A 229 12.16 0.81 -12.26
CA TRP A 229 11.64 1.26 -10.97
C TRP A 229 12.74 1.46 -9.93
N ALA A 230 13.80 0.65 -9.96
CA ALA A 230 14.96 0.83 -9.10
C ALA A 230 15.59 2.21 -9.33
N GLY A 231 15.76 2.63 -10.58
CA GLY A 231 16.25 3.97 -10.92
C GLY A 231 15.34 5.10 -10.41
N VAL A 232 14.01 4.92 -10.49
CA VAL A 232 13.04 5.90 -9.96
C VAL A 232 13.12 5.99 -8.43
N VAL A 233 13.15 4.85 -7.74
CA VAL A 233 13.29 4.78 -6.28
C VAL A 233 14.58 5.43 -5.82
N ASP A 234 15.71 5.11 -6.44
CA ASP A 234 17.02 5.66 -6.09
C ASP A 234 17.07 7.18 -6.25
N ARG A 235 16.41 7.71 -7.28
CA ARG A 235 16.29 9.15 -7.48
C ARG A 235 15.50 9.79 -6.32
N PHE A 236 14.35 9.24 -5.95
CA PHE A 236 13.53 9.78 -4.86
C PHE A 236 14.25 9.73 -3.51
N LEU A 237 14.97 8.65 -3.22
CA LEU A 237 15.78 8.55 -2.00
C LEU A 237 16.91 9.59 -1.99
N LYS A 238 17.59 9.81 -3.12
CA LYS A 238 18.61 10.88 -3.27
C LYS A 238 18.03 12.28 -3.10
N GLU A 239 16.76 12.48 -3.45
CA GLU A 239 16.01 13.71 -3.21
C GLU A 239 15.52 13.84 -1.75
N GLY A 240 15.87 12.91 -0.87
CA GLY A 240 15.44 12.89 0.54
C GLY A 240 13.98 12.52 0.78
N LYS A 241 13.32 11.89 -0.20
CA LYS A 241 11.93 11.48 -0.08
C LYS A 241 11.82 10.11 0.59
N THR A 242 10.76 9.92 1.39
CA THR A 242 10.36 8.59 1.82
C THR A 242 9.63 7.86 0.69
N VAL A 243 10.02 6.62 0.40
CA VAL A 243 9.38 5.80 -0.64
C VAL A 243 8.61 4.66 -0.02
N PHE A 244 7.32 4.57 -0.36
CA PHE A 244 6.44 3.43 -0.08
C PHE A 244 6.16 2.71 -1.39
N ALA A 245 6.54 1.43 -1.50
CA ALA A 245 6.28 0.65 -2.70
C ALA A 245 5.66 -0.71 -2.36
N TYR A 246 4.58 -1.04 -3.07
CA TYR A 246 3.76 -2.22 -2.79
C TYR A 246 3.55 -3.07 -4.04
N ALA A 247 3.98 -4.34 -3.94
CA ALA A 247 3.74 -5.33 -4.99
C ALA A 247 2.38 -6.01 -4.80
N ASN A 248 1.64 -6.16 -5.91
CA ASN A 248 0.43 -6.97 -5.96
C ASN A 248 0.74 -8.35 -6.57
N ASN A 249 0.07 -9.40 -6.10
CA ASN A 249 0.25 -10.74 -6.66
C ASN A 249 0.03 -10.79 -8.19
N HIS A 250 -0.85 -9.93 -8.72
CA HIS A 250 -1.12 -9.90 -10.16
C HIS A 250 0.01 -9.27 -11.00
N TYR A 251 1.10 -8.79 -10.38
CA TYR A 251 2.25 -8.24 -11.11
C TYR A 251 3.11 -9.33 -11.74
N GLN A 252 3.56 -10.31 -10.93
CA GLN A 252 4.37 -11.45 -11.36
C GLN A 252 3.85 -12.78 -10.79
N ASN A 253 2.64 -12.84 -10.27
CA ASN A 253 1.97 -13.94 -9.57
C ASN A 253 2.31 -14.09 -8.07
N HIS A 254 3.47 -13.67 -7.56
CA HIS A 254 3.85 -13.82 -6.16
C HIS A 254 4.51 -12.54 -5.65
N SER A 255 3.75 -11.71 -4.93
CA SER A 255 4.23 -10.38 -4.53
C SER A 255 5.38 -10.39 -3.52
N PRO A 256 5.51 -11.34 -2.55
CA PRO A 256 6.70 -11.41 -1.72
C PRO A 256 7.97 -11.55 -2.54
N SER A 257 8.02 -12.52 -3.46
CA SER A 257 9.18 -12.72 -4.33
C SER A 257 9.41 -11.57 -5.33
N THR A 258 8.36 -10.82 -5.69
CA THR A 258 8.54 -9.58 -6.47
C THR A 258 9.34 -8.55 -5.68
N VAL A 259 9.05 -8.37 -4.39
CA VAL A 259 9.79 -7.44 -3.54
C VAL A 259 11.24 -7.92 -3.32
N GLU A 260 11.46 -9.20 -3.09
CA GLU A 260 12.80 -9.80 -2.98
C GLU A 260 13.61 -9.57 -4.26
N GLN A 261 13.03 -9.89 -5.43
CA GLN A 261 13.66 -9.66 -6.74
C GLN A 261 14.02 -8.19 -6.97
N PHE A 262 13.13 -7.25 -6.60
CA PHE A 262 13.42 -5.83 -6.68
C PHE A 262 14.64 -5.43 -5.83
N LEU A 263 14.76 -5.96 -4.62
CA LEU A 263 15.93 -5.73 -3.76
C LEU A 263 17.22 -6.31 -4.34
N GLU A 264 17.16 -7.52 -4.91
CA GLU A 264 18.30 -8.16 -5.59
C GLU A 264 18.80 -7.29 -6.77
N ILE A 265 17.87 -6.80 -7.60
CA ILE A 265 18.18 -5.92 -8.74
C ILE A 265 18.85 -4.62 -8.24
N ARG A 266 18.31 -3.97 -7.20
CA ARG A 266 18.92 -2.74 -6.66
C ARG A 266 20.30 -2.95 -6.09
N ARG A 267 20.61 -4.13 -5.54
CA ARG A 267 21.94 -4.47 -5.04
C ARG A 267 22.91 -4.91 -6.13
N GLY A 268 22.44 -5.05 -7.38
CA GLY A 268 23.25 -5.57 -8.49
C GLY A 268 23.56 -7.07 -8.37
N GLU A 269 22.76 -7.80 -7.61
CA GLU A 269 22.88 -9.25 -7.42
C GLU A 269 22.19 -10.04 -8.53
N ARG A 270 21.38 -9.34 -9.34
CA ARG A 270 20.63 -9.86 -10.47
C ARG A 270 20.70 -8.88 -11.64
N GLY A 271 21.11 -9.36 -12.82
CA GLY A 271 21.27 -8.59 -14.04
C GLY A 271 21.87 -9.43 -15.15
#